data_17bd39f0ad2184443a0b3e21fccd939a
#
_entry.id   17bd39f0ad2184443a0b3e21fccd939a
#
_cell.length_a   1.000
_cell.length_b   1.000
_cell.length_c   1.000
_cell.angle_alpha   90.00
_cell.angle_beta   90.00
_cell.angle_gamma   90.00
#
_symmetry.space_group_name_H-M   'P 1'
#
loop_
_entity.id
_entity.type
_entity.pdbx_description
1 polymer ?
#
loop_
_entity_poly.entity_id
_entity_poly.type
_entity_poly.pdbx_seq_one_letter_code
_entity_poly.pdbx_strand_id
1 'polypeptide(L)'
;MRMSEFQALLKKLYLHKDLNRGIKSTYIWLIEEIGELATLINAQELDKKKISEELADIIAWTISIANILNIDIEEAISSKYPNKCKKCNSSPCNCVK
;
A
#
# COMPACT_ATOMS: atom_id res chain seq x y z
N MET A 1 -5.62 -0.83 -14.59
CA MET A 1 -4.63 0.20 -14.18
C MET A 1 -3.40 -0.49 -13.60
N ARG A 2 -2.24 -0.12 -14.07
CA ARG A 2 -0.97 -0.63 -13.53
C ARG A 2 -0.61 0.12 -12.24
N MET A 3 0.21 -0.49 -11.41
CA MET A 3 0.71 0.15 -10.19
C MET A 3 1.47 1.44 -10.51
N SER A 4 2.30 1.45 -11.55
CA SER A 4 3.03 2.64 -11.99
C SER A 4 2.09 3.76 -12.43
N GLU A 5 0.99 3.42 -13.07
CA GLU A 5 -0.03 4.39 -13.47
C GLU A 5 -0.73 4.99 -12.26
N PHE A 6 -1.05 4.17 -11.28
CA PHE A 6 -1.67 4.64 -10.05
C PHE A 6 -0.73 5.54 -9.26
N GLN A 7 0.55 5.16 -9.17
CA GLN A 7 1.55 6.00 -8.51
C GLN A 7 1.68 7.35 -9.21
N ALA A 8 1.71 7.36 -10.53
CA ALA A 8 1.77 8.61 -11.32
C ALA A 8 0.53 9.46 -11.11
N LEU A 9 -0.65 8.84 -11.03
CA LEU A 9 -1.91 9.54 -10.77
C LEU A 9 -1.88 10.23 -9.41
N LEU A 10 -1.47 9.52 -8.37
CA LEU A 10 -1.40 10.08 -7.02
C LEU A 10 -0.35 11.20 -6.94
N LYS A 11 0.75 11.06 -7.65
CA LYS A 11 1.76 12.12 -7.74
C LYS A 11 1.17 13.38 -8.38
N LYS A 12 0.47 13.21 -9.49
CA LYS A 12 -0.17 14.32 -10.19
C LYS A 12 -1.19 15.04 -9.31
N LEU A 13 -2.00 14.28 -8.58
CA LEU A 13 -3.10 14.84 -7.78
C LEU A 13 -2.63 15.40 -6.44
N TYR A 14 -1.71 14.72 -5.76
CA TYR A 14 -1.48 14.96 -4.34
C TYR A 14 -0.04 15.21 -3.92
N LEU A 15 0.98 15.11 -4.81
CA LEU A 15 2.37 15.24 -4.38
C LEU A 15 2.62 16.56 -3.64
N HIS A 16 2.05 17.66 -4.11
CA HIS A 16 2.23 18.97 -3.45
C HIS A 16 1.71 18.95 -2.01
N LYS A 17 0.58 18.27 -1.77
CA LYS A 17 0.04 18.11 -0.42
C LYS A 17 0.87 17.13 0.41
N ASP A 18 1.30 16.05 -0.20
CA ASP A 18 2.12 15.03 0.47
C ASP A 18 3.45 15.62 0.95
N LEU A 19 4.12 16.38 0.09
CA LEU A 19 5.38 17.03 0.46
C LEU A 19 5.19 18.06 1.57
N ASN A 20 4.11 18.83 1.51
CA ASN A 20 3.81 19.83 2.55
C ASN A 20 3.50 19.17 3.90
N ARG A 21 2.78 18.06 3.89
CA ARG A 21 2.46 17.30 5.12
C ARG A 21 3.69 16.63 5.70
N GLY A 22 4.54 16.06 4.84
CA GLY A 22 5.78 15.40 5.24
C GLY A 22 5.60 13.91 5.53
N ILE A 23 6.74 13.22 5.57
CA ILE A 23 6.76 11.75 5.66
C ILE A 23 6.19 11.24 6.98
N LYS A 24 6.50 11.88 8.09
CA LYS A 24 6.06 11.39 9.42
C LYS A 24 4.55 11.47 9.58
N SER A 25 3.95 12.60 9.19
CA SER A 25 2.50 12.77 9.28
C SER A 25 1.79 11.82 8.30
N THR A 26 2.34 11.62 7.13
CA THR A 26 1.78 10.69 6.14
C THR A 26 1.80 9.26 6.68
N TYR A 27 2.90 8.86 7.33
CA TYR A 27 3.00 7.55 7.96
C TYR A 27 1.95 7.37 9.08
N ILE A 28 1.75 8.40 9.90
CA ILE A 28 0.75 8.35 10.98
C ILE A 28 -0.66 8.16 10.38
N TRP A 29 -0.97 8.86 9.29
CA TRP A 29 -2.27 8.71 8.64
C TRP A 29 -2.46 7.31 8.05
N LEU A 30 -1.39 6.71 7.52
CA LEU A 30 -1.45 5.32 7.09
C LEU A 30 -1.79 4.39 8.27
N ILE A 31 -1.17 4.60 9.42
CA ILE A 31 -1.46 3.81 10.63
C ILE A 31 -2.92 3.97 11.06
N GLU A 32 -3.47 5.18 10.97
CA GLU A 32 -4.89 5.43 11.28
C GLU A 32 -5.81 4.62 10.36
N GLU A 33 -5.51 4.57 9.07
CA GLU A 33 -6.30 3.78 8.12
C GLU A 33 -6.22 2.29 8.44
N ILE A 34 -5.05 1.81 8.84
CA ILE A 34 -4.88 0.42 9.27
C ILE A 34 -5.72 0.14 10.51
N GLY A 35 -5.79 1.08 11.43
CA GLY A 35 -6.65 0.98 12.61
C GLY A 35 -8.14 0.90 12.25
N GLU A 36 -8.58 1.70 11.29
CA GLU A 36 -9.95 1.66 10.79
C GLU A 36 -10.25 0.30 10.13
N LEU A 37 -9.31 -0.23 9.35
CA LEU A 37 -9.44 -1.56 8.78
C LEU A 37 -9.58 -2.63 9.88
N ALA A 38 -8.79 -2.52 10.95
CA ALA A 38 -8.87 -3.46 12.07
C ALA A 38 -10.25 -3.48 12.68
N THR A 39 -10.89 -2.32 12.85
CA THR A 39 -12.25 -2.22 13.36
C THR A 39 -13.23 -2.95 12.43
N LEU A 40 -13.10 -2.78 11.14
CA LEU A 40 -13.97 -3.45 10.16
C LEU A 40 -13.76 -4.97 10.14
N ILE A 41 -12.52 -5.42 10.25
CA ILE A 41 -12.19 -6.86 10.25
C ILE A 41 -12.69 -7.54 11.51
N ASN A 42 -12.68 -6.82 12.66
CA ASN A 42 -13.12 -7.37 13.94
C ASN A 42 -14.63 -7.24 14.17
N ALA A 43 -15.36 -6.67 13.23
CA ALA A 43 -16.81 -6.58 13.32
C ALA A 43 -17.45 -7.97 13.23
N GLN A 44 -18.63 -8.11 13.83
CA GLN A 44 -19.37 -9.37 13.81
C GLN A 44 -19.72 -9.80 12.39
N GLU A 45 -20.10 -8.85 11.56
CA GLU A 45 -20.35 -9.09 10.13
C GLU A 45 -19.39 -8.26 9.29
N LEU A 46 -18.78 -8.88 8.29
CA LEU A 46 -17.82 -8.19 7.44
C LEU A 46 -18.54 -7.41 6.35
N ASP A 47 -18.33 -6.11 6.30
CA ASP A 47 -18.83 -5.24 5.25
C ASP A 47 -17.77 -5.12 4.16
N LYS A 48 -17.91 -5.93 3.12
CA LYS A 48 -16.92 -6.00 2.04
C LYS A 48 -16.72 -4.67 1.33
N LYS A 49 -17.77 -3.87 1.19
CA LYS A 49 -17.66 -2.56 0.53
C LYS A 49 -16.78 -1.61 1.33
N LYS A 50 -17.03 -1.51 2.63
CA LYS A 50 -16.22 -0.65 3.50
C LYS A 50 -14.78 -1.15 3.61
N ILE A 51 -14.60 -2.47 3.69
CA ILE A 51 -13.25 -3.06 3.72
C ILE A 51 -12.50 -2.75 2.42
N SER A 52 -13.17 -2.84 1.27
CA SER A 52 -12.54 -2.52 -0.02
C SER A 52 -12.09 -1.06 -0.09
N GLU A 53 -12.92 -0.14 0.40
CA GLU A 53 -12.57 1.28 0.43
C GLU A 53 -11.35 1.51 1.32
N GLU A 54 -11.30 0.87 2.49
CA GLU A 54 -10.20 1.00 3.41
C GLU A 54 -8.90 0.42 2.86
N LEU A 55 -8.97 -0.74 2.19
CA LEU A 55 -7.82 -1.33 1.53
C LEU A 55 -7.28 -0.41 0.44
N ALA A 56 -8.15 0.22 -0.33
CA ALA A 56 -7.76 1.18 -1.36
C ALA A 56 -7.04 2.38 -0.74
N ASP A 57 -7.55 2.90 0.38
CA ASP A 57 -6.94 4.03 1.07
C ASP A 57 -5.56 3.66 1.62
N ILE A 58 -5.42 2.48 2.19
CA ILE A 58 -4.13 1.99 2.70
C ILE A 58 -3.10 1.91 1.58
N ILE A 59 -3.49 1.38 0.42
CA ILE A 59 -2.59 1.33 -0.73
C ILE A 59 -2.23 2.74 -1.18
N ALA A 60 -3.20 3.64 -1.24
CA ALA A 60 -2.96 5.02 -1.65
C ALA A 60 -1.99 5.74 -0.70
N TRP A 61 -2.16 5.61 0.62
CA TRP A 61 -1.24 6.22 1.59
C TRP A 61 0.16 5.62 1.49
N THR A 62 0.26 4.31 1.25
CA THR A 62 1.54 3.64 1.04
C THR A 62 2.26 4.22 -0.17
N ILE A 63 1.53 4.44 -1.26
CA ILE A 63 2.08 5.02 -2.48
C ILE A 63 2.46 6.49 -2.27
N SER A 64 1.70 7.24 -1.46
CA SER A 64 2.08 8.60 -1.10
C SER A 64 3.44 8.64 -0.41
N ILE A 65 3.73 7.69 0.47
CA ILE A 65 5.06 7.57 1.09
C ILE A 65 6.12 7.34 0.01
N ALA A 66 5.88 6.44 -0.91
CA ALA A 66 6.80 6.19 -2.02
C ALA A 66 7.05 7.45 -2.84
N ASN A 67 6.00 8.23 -3.12
CA ASN A 67 6.12 9.47 -3.88
C ASN A 67 6.95 10.51 -3.13
N ILE A 68 6.76 10.65 -1.83
CA ILE A 68 7.55 11.58 -1.01
C ILE A 68 9.03 11.21 -1.06
N LEU A 69 9.34 9.93 -1.00
CA LEU A 69 10.72 9.42 -0.98
C LEU A 69 11.30 9.16 -2.36
N ASN A 70 10.54 9.44 -3.41
CA ASN A 70 10.94 9.18 -4.79
C ASN A 70 11.31 7.71 -5.02
N ILE A 71 10.51 6.80 -4.47
CA ILE A 71 10.66 5.37 -4.65
C ILE A 71 9.69 4.91 -5.74
N ASP A 72 10.19 4.14 -6.72
CA ASP A 72 9.36 3.48 -7.72
C ASP A 72 8.77 2.21 -7.10
N ILE A 73 7.48 2.25 -6.74
CA ILE A 73 6.84 1.16 -6.02
C ILE A 73 6.68 -0.10 -6.87
N GLU A 74 6.44 0.06 -8.17
CA GLU A 74 6.32 -1.10 -9.07
C GLU A 74 7.65 -1.86 -9.16
N GLU A 75 8.75 -1.14 -9.27
CA GLU A 75 10.08 -1.74 -9.26
C GLU A 75 10.38 -2.42 -7.92
N ALA A 76 10.04 -1.77 -6.81
CA ALA A 76 10.25 -2.35 -5.49
C ALA A 76 9.48 -3.67 -5.34
N ILE A 77 8.22 -3.70 -5.80
CA ILE A 77 7.39 -4.91 -5.74
C ILE A 77 7.97 -5.99 -6.65
N SER A 78 8.33 -5.65 -7.88
CA SER A 78 8.87 -6.62 -8.84
C SER A 78 10.17 -7.23 -8.38
N SER A 79 11.04 -6.43 -7.73
CA SER A 79 12.30 -6.94 -7.18
C SER A 79 12.10 -7.88 -6.02
N LYS A 80 11.15 -7.57 -5.15
CA LYS A 80 10.94 -8.35 -3.92
C LYS A 80 10.06 -9.57 -4.16
N TYR A 81 9.12 -9.48 -5.09
CA TYR A 81 8.15 -10.54 -5.36
C TYR A 81 8.18 -10.93 -6.83
N PRO A 82 9.21 -11.69 -7.25
CA PRO A 82 9.25 -12.26 -8.60
C PRO A 82 8.19 -13.36 -8.72
N ASN A 83 8.12 -14.03 -9.86
CA ASN A 83 7.11 -15.06 -10.10
C ASN A 83 7.29 -16.35 -9.28
N LYS A 84 8.22 -16.36 -8.35
CA LYS A 84 8.47 -17.47 -7.42
C LYS A 84 8.91 -16.90 -6.07
N CYS A 85 8.82 -17.72 -5.02
CA CYS A 85 9.30 -17.30 -3.71
C CYS A 85 10.81 -17.06 -3.73
N LYS A 86 11.23 -15.88 -3.32
CA LYS A 86 12.63 -15.49 -3.35
C LYS A 86 13.47 -16.26 -2.33
N LYS A 87 12.87 -16.73 -1.23
CA LYS A 87 13.56 -17.48 -0.18
C LYS A 87 13.80 -18.93 -0.55
N CYS A 88 12.77 -19.61 -1.05
CA CYS A 88 12.85 -21.04 -1.37
C CYS A 88 12.84 -21.36 -2.86
N ASN A 89 12.72 -20.35 -3.73
CA ASN A 89 12.69 -20.48 -5.18
C ASN A 89 11.56 -21.35 -5.71
N SER A 90 10.52 -21.60 -4.91
CA SER A 90 9.39 -22.43 -5.29
C SER A 90 8.14 -21.61 -5.61
N SER A 91 7.31 -22.16 -6.49
CA SER A 91 5.98 -21.63 -6.80
C SER A 91 5.01 -22.79 -6.82
N PRO A 92 4.08 -22.90 -5.85
CA PRO A 92 3.91 -22.01 -4.68
C PRO A 92 5.05 -22.14 -3.66
N CYS A 93 5.10 -21.17 -2.74
CA CYS A 93 6.12 -21.11 -1.70
C CYS A 93 6.10 -22.34 -0.80
N ASN A 94 7.30 -22.90 -0.49
CA ASN A 94 7.48 -24.03 0.42
C ASN A 94 8.11 -23.61 1.75
N CYS A 95 8.19 -22.32 2.06
CA CYS A 95 8.71 -21.86 3.34
C CYS A 95 7.79 -22.28 4.47
N VAL A 96 8.37 -22.48 5.67
CA VAL A 96 7.63 -22.90 6.86
C VAL A 96 6.62 -21.84 7.30
N LYS A 97 6.91 -20.58 7.07
CA LYS A 97 6.03 -19.50 7.48
C LYS A 97 5.33 -18.83 6.29
#